data_634d81548f3de38fca9e280ad38ff87e
#
_entry.id   634d81548f3de38fca9e280ad38ff87e
#
_cell.length_a   1.000
_cell.length_b   1.000
_cell.length_c   1.000
_cell.angle_alpha   90.00
_cell.angle_beta   90.00
_cell.angle_gamma   90.00
#
_symmetry.space_group_name_H-M   'P 1'
#
loop_
_entity.id
_entity.type
_entity.pdbx_description
1 polymer ?
#
loop_
_entity_poly.entity_id
_entity_poly.type
_entity_poly.pdbx_seq_one_letter_code
_entity_poly.pdbx_strand_id
1 'polypeptide(L)'
;MKKKIYFTKIVALSLSVIVAFSACHNSRFDKDNNEKTSFIEETTNDKSTETETETKDNDKKPALSNSNLNPKDKKFTEKEKAVQKAFDEYLDKEYKDSLSESLVSTHFELMNPEAFGITEFASIWGEVNYGEDTSEEEAMNKEAIKTLKSFKYSSLTYEQQLTYDTLMAYLENSTDLTKYYYYSEVFSPSSGTQFELPLILSEYALYDEDDIKDYLTVLESCDEYMNSLIEYEKWRAAKGYAMTDKAIDDVIGQCEDILAATEPAFVTVISESIDKCDFIDDTAKTNYKATIKQLAIDNFIPAYNNLKTQLATLKGSRSVEGGLCNYENGDKYYTALLRQYVGSPKNPRELINAIDEALYGNVLRASLIYSKDNEIYDKLEGPLNY
;
A
#
# COMPACT_ATOMS: atom_id res chain seq x y z
N MET A 1 19.28 24.63 -5.62
CA MET A 1 19.18 23.46 -4.72
C MET A 1 17.71 23.11 -4.66
N LYS A 2 17.27 22.12 -5.45
CA LYS A 2 15.88 21.63 -5.41
C LYS A 2 15.74 20.81 -4.12
N LYS A 3 14.84 21.20 -3.22
CA LYS A 3 14.45 20.36 -2.08
C LYS A 3 13.71 19.17 -2.66
N LYS A 4 14.33 17.99 -2.62
CA LYS A 4 13.66 16.72 -2.92
C LYS A 4 12.75 16.41 -1.75
N ILE A 5 11.48 16.19 -2.01
CA ILE A 5 10.44 15.86 -1.03
C ILE A 5 10.22 14.35 -1.16
N TYR A 6 10.46 13.60 -0.07
CA TYR A 6 10.46 12.12 -0.09
C TYR A 6 9.42 11.51 0.87
N PHE A 7 8.25 12.11 0.96
CA PHE A 7 7.24 11.71 1.94
C PHE A 7 6.53 10.37 1.62
N THR A 8 6.61 9.85 0.37
CA THR A 8 5.62 8.89 -0.13
C THR A 8 6.15 7.48 -0.43
N LYS A 9 7.42 7.19 -0.23
CA LYS A 9 8.00 5.89 -0.64
C LYS A 9 7.39 4.65 0.03
N ILE A 10 6.74 4.82 1.18
CA ILE A 10 6.05 3.73 1.88
C ILE A 10 4.57 3.67 1.48
N VAL A 11 3.98 4.79 1.05
CA VAL A 11 2.57 4.84 0.62
C VAL A 11 2.38 4.22 -0.76
N ALA A 12 3.29 4.44 -1.69
CA ALA A 12 3.18 3.89 -3.05
C ALA A 12 3.24 2.35 -3.06
N LEU A 13 4.09 1.72 -2.23
CA LEU A 13 4.13 0.26 -2.10
C LEU A 13 2.89 -0.33 -1.38
N SER A 14 2.21 0.45 -0.52
CA SER A 14 1.01 -0.01 0.18
C SER A 14 -0.29 0.26 -0.58
N LEU A 15 -0.33 1.26 -1.45
CA LEU A 15 -1.49 1.60 -2.27
C LEU A 15 -1.67 0.64 -3.45
N SER A 16 -0.61 0.11 -4.05
CA SER A 16 -0.71 -0.92 -5.10
C SER A 16 -1.42 -2.19 -4.60
N VAL A 17 -1.25 -2.55 -3.33
CA VAL A 17 -1.99 -3.67 -2.71
C VAL A 17 -3.46 -3.31 -2.41
N ILE A 18 -3.77 -2.04 -2.12
CA ILE A 18 -5.14 -1.59 -1.81
C ILE A 18 -5.98 -1.46 -3.09
N VAL A 19 -5.41 -1.03 -4.21
CA VAL A 19 -6.13 -0.93 -5.49
C VAL A 19 -6.56 -2.31 -6.01
N ALA A 20 -5.72 -3.35 -5.85
CA ALA A 20 -6.08 -4.72 -6.24
C ALA A 20 -7.25 -5.31 -5.42
N PHE A 21 -7.48 -4.86 -4.18
CA PHE A 21 -8.62 -5.29 -3.36
C PHE A 21 -9.87 -4.42 -3.52
N SER A 22 -9.76 -3.18 -3.97
CA SER A 22 -10.91 -2.28 -4.17
C SER A 22 -11.70 -2.59 -5.44
N ALA A 23 -11.08 -3.15 -6.47
CA ALA A 23 -11.76 -3.53 -7.71
C ALA A 23 -12.77 -4.67 -7.54
N CYS A 24 -12.68 -5.48 -6.49
CA CYS A 24 -13.61 -6.58 -6.21
C CYS A 24 -14.84 -6.20 -5.37
N HIS A 25 -14.99 -4.95 -4.92
CA HIS A 25 -16.04 -4.58 -3.95
C HIS A 25 -17.12 -3.61 -4.47
N ASN A 26 -17.16 -3.31 -5.76
CA ASN A 26 -18.19 -2.44 -6.36
C ASN A 26 -19.23 -3.22 -7.15
N SER A 27 -19.99 -4.11 -6.48
CA SER A 27 -21.29 -4.52 -6.98
C SER A 27 -22.28 -4.84 -5.85
N ARG A 28 -23.26 -3.94 -5.70
CA ARG A 28 -24.55 -4.10 -5.03
C ARG A 28 -24.56 -4.08 -3.50
N PHE A 29 -24.90 -2.92 -2.94
CA PHE A 29 -25.88 -2.83 -1.87
C PHE A 29 -26.90 -1.75 -2.23
N ASP A 30 -28.08 -2.20 -2.63
CA ASP A 30 -29.28 -1.38 -2.72
C ASP A 30 -29.79 -1.06 -1.31
N LYS A 31 -30.35 0.16 -1.19
CA LYS A 31 -31.05 0.66 -0.01
C LYS A 31 -32.29 -0.19 0.26
N ASP A 32 -32.46 -0.56 1.49
CA ASP A 32 -33.64 -0.49 2.35
C ASP A 32 -33.59 -1.58 3.43
N ASN A 33 -33.38 -1.18 4.67
CA ASN A 33 -34.25 -1.55 5.78
C ASN A 33 -33.70 -1.04 7.12
N ASN A 34 -34.48 -0.14 7.66
CA ASN A 34 -34.38 0.39 9.02
C ASN A 34 -34.99 -0.65 9.98
N GLU A 35 -34.18 -1.34 10.75
CA GLU A 35 -34.68 -2.00 11.97
C GLU A 35 -33.68 -1.80 13.13
N LYS A 36 -34.23 -1.19 14.18
CA LYS A 36 -33.57 -0.97 15.47
C LYS A 36 -33.40 -2.31 16.19
N THR A 37 -32.19 -2.69 16.50
CA THR A 37 -31.88 -3.69 17.51
C THR A 37 -31.18 -3.07 18.69
N SER A 38 -31.88 -3.02 19.82
CA SER A 38 -31.37 -2.64 21.13
C SER A 38 -30.48 -3.76 21.68
N PHE A 39 -29.24 -3.47 22.03
CA PHE A 39 -28.38 -4.39 22.75
C PHE A 39 -28.57 -4.22 24.26
N ILE A 40 -28.83 -5.35 24.93
CA ILE A 40 -28.92 -5.50 26.38
C ILE A 40 -27.46 -5.64 26.90
N GLU A 41 -27.06 -4.73 27.79
CA GLU A 41 -25.88 -4.90 28.63
C GLU A 41 -26.17 -5.91 29.74
N GLU A 42 -25.40 -6.97 29.79
CA GLU A 42 -25.28 -7.78 31.02
C GLU A 42 -23.83 -7.68 31.53
N THR A 43 -23.73 -7.06 32.68
CA THR A 43 -22.51 -7.00 33.49
C THR A 43 -22.35 -8.30 34.25
N THR A 44 -21.24 -9.00 34.09
CA THR A 44 -20.77 -9.99 35.06
C THR A 44 -19.42 -9.57 35.62
N ASN A 45 -19.43 -9.22 36.91
CA ASN A 45 -18.25 -9.11 37.75
C ASN A 45 -17.71 -10.52 38.07
N ASP A 46 -16.45 -10.76 37.79
CA ASP A 46 -15.71 -11.79 38.53
C ASP A 46 -14.27 -11.34 38.80
N LYS A 47 -13.93 -11.41 40.10
CA LYS A 47 -12.61 -11.07 40.64
C LYS A 47 -11.78 -12.36 40.67
N SER A 48 -10.66 -12.36 39.97
CA SER A 48 -9.55 -13.24 40.30
C SER A 48 -8.26 -12.44 40.40
N THR A 49 -7.65 -12.54 41.56
CA THR A 49 -6.38 -11.91 41.99
C THR A 49 -5.23 -12.75 41.45
N GLU A 50 -4.43 -12.25 40.55
CA GLU A 50 -3.13 -12.82 40.23
C GLU A 50 -2.01 -11.79 40.41
N THR A 51 -0.93 -12.24 41.04
CA THR A 51 0.20 -11.46 41.47
C THR A 51 1.13 -11.17 40.28
N GLU A 52 1.25 -9.93 39.89
CA GLU A 52 2.21 -9.48 38.86
C GLU A 52 3.61 -9.34 39.42
N THR A 53 4.55 -10.01 38.77
CA THR A 53 5.99 -9.73 38.91
C THR A 53 6.36 -8.67 37.86
N GLU A 54 6.63 -7.47 38.29
CA GLU A 54 7.07 -6.36 37.43
C GLU A 54 8.45 -6.61 36.84
N THR A 55 8.51 -6.79 35.51
CA THR A 55 9.67 -6.43 34.70
C THR A 55 9.40 -5.07 34.05
N LYS A 56 10.18 -4.07 34.47
CA LYS A 56 10.12 -2.73 33.93
C LYS A 56 10.72 -2.73 32.52
N ASP A 57 9.84 -2.72 31.52
CA ASP A 57 10.18 -2.34 30.14
C ASP A 57 9.53 -0.99 29.86
N ASN A 58 10.35 0.03 29.61
CA ASN A 58 9.96 1.44 29.58
C ASN A 58 9.58 1.93 28.16
N ASP A 59 9.05 1.06 27.30
CA ASP A 59 8.59 1.43 25.95
C ASP A 59 7.06 1.32 25.81
N LYS A 60 6.33 2.08 26.64
CA LYS A 60 4.89 2.29 26.38
C LYS A 60 4.72 3.33 25.29
N LYS A 61 4.65 2.91 24.01
CA LYS A 61 3.99 3.72 22.96
C LYS A 61 2.53 3.96 23.37
N PRO A 62 2.01 5.19 23.23
CA PRO A 62 0.62 5.48 23.58
C PRO A 62 -0.32 4.65 22.73
N ALA A 63 -1.13 3.82 23.35
CA ALA A 63 -2.28 3.20 22.69
C ALA A 63 -3.20 4.32 22.18
N LEU A 64 -3.69 4.20 20.94
CA LEU A 64 -4.77 5.04 20.41
C LEU A 64 -5.99 4.89 21.36
N SER A 65 -6.09 5.79 22.31
CA SER A 65 -7.19 5.79 23.27
C SER A 65 -8.25 6.71 22.72
N ASN A 66 -9.36 6.17 22.22
CA ASN A 66 -10.55 6.89 21.79
C ASN A 66 -11.20 7.75 22.89
N SER A 67 -10.63 7.77 24.10
CA SER A 67 -11.19 8.43 25.27
C SER A 67 -11.01 9.96 25.31
N ASN A 68 -10.26 10.55 24.39
CA ASN A 68 -9.94 11.99 24.40
C ASN A 68 -10.44 12.77 23.18
N LEU A 69 -11.24 12.15 22.33
CA LEU A 69 -11.80 12.83 21.15
C LEU A 69 -12.82 13.90 21.59
N ASN A 70 -12.81 15.03 20.92
CA ASN A 70 -13.81 16.06 21.14
C ASN A 70 -15.20 15.58 20.73
N PRO A 71 -16.26 15.95 21.44
CA PRO A 71 -17.64 15.69 21.00
C PRO A 71 -17.89 16.31 19.61
N LYS A 72 -18.68 15.62 18.76
CA LYS A 72 -19.01 16.11 17.42
C LYS A 72 -19.77 17.44 17.40
N ASP A 73 -20.48 17.76 18.49
CA ASP A 73 -21.26 18.97 18.68
C ASP A 73 -20.50 20.07 19.46
N LYS A 74 -19.22 19.87 19.74
CA LYS A 74 -18.38 20.86 20.44
C LYS A 74 -18.39 22.19 19.69
N LYS A 75 -18.63 23.29 20.42
CA LYS A 75 -18.49 24.64 19.91
C LYS A 75 -17.05 25.14 20.08
N PHE A 76 -16.48 25.63 19.00
CA PHE A 76 -15.10 26.11 18.96
C PHE A 76 -15.03 27.64 18.93
N THR A 77 -14.03 28.19 19.60
CA THR A 77 -13.68 29.60 19.52
C THR A 77 -13.02 29.96 18.19
N GLU A 78 -12.97 31.23 17.80
CA GLU A 78 -12.28 31.65 16.55
C GLU A 78 -10.80 31.31 16.56
N LYS A 79 -10.13 31.25 17.71
CA LYS A 79 -8.74 30.81 17.82
C LYS A 79 -8.61 29.30 17.53
N GLU A 80 -9.54 28.47 17.98
CA GLU A 80 -9.55 27.05 17.69
C GLU A 80 -9.86 26.78 16.21
N LYS A 81 -10.81 27.52 15.62
CA LYS A 81 -11.09 27.46 14.18
C LYS A 81 -9.87 27.84 13.32
N ALA A 82 -9.06 28.82 13.77
CA ALA A 82 -7.82 29.14 13.07
C ALA A 82 -6.81 27.98 13.10
N VAL A 83 -6.75 27.20 14.20
CA VAL A 83 -5.93 25.99 14.28
C VAL A 83 -6.48 24.92 13.34
N GLN A 84 -7.80 24.73 13.29
CA GLN A 84 -8.46 23.77 12.39
C GLN A 84 -8.13 24.08 10.93
N LYS A 85 -8.28 25.35 10.53
CA LYS A 85 -7.95 25.77 9.16
C LYS A 85 -6.48 25.53 8.82
N ALA A 86 -5.56 25.86 9.72
CA ALA A 86 -4.14 25.62 9.50
C ALA A 86 -3.80 24.12 9.41
N PHE A 87 -4.54 23.27 10.13
CA PHE A 87 -4.40 21.82 10.04
C PHE A 87 -4.90 21.30 8.68
N ASP A 88 -6.04 21.76 8.19
CA ASP A 88 -6.54 21.40 6.87
C ASP A 88 -5.59 21.86 5.75
N GLU A 89 -5.07 23.10 5.83
CA GLU A 89 -4.06 23.60 4.89
C GLU A 89 -2.76 22.77 4.90
N TYR A 90 -2.35 22.29 6.07
CA TYR A 90 -1.22 21.36 6.20
C TYR A 90 -1.51 20.02 5.51
N LEU A 91 -2.67 19.41 5.76
CA LEU A 91 -3.06 18.16 5.12
C LEU A 91 -3.16 18.28 3.60
N ASP A 92 -3.77 19.37 3.11
CA ASP A 92 -3.88 19.64 1.67
C ASP A 92 -2.51 19.77 1.02
N LYS A 93 -1.57 20.43 1.70
CA LYS A 93 -0.20 20.56 1.20
C LYS A 93 0.51 19.20 1.15
N GLU A 94 0.49 18.44 2.25
CA GLU A 94 1.13 17.13 2.31
C GLU A 94 0.56 16.18 1.26
N TYR A 95 -0.76 16.21 1.06
CA TYR A 95 -1.42 15.39 0.03
C TYR A 95 -0.96 15.77 -1.38
N LYS A 96 -0.92 17.07 -1.71
CA LYS A 96 -0.44 17.54 -3.01
C LYS A 96 1.05 17.23 -3.24
N ASP A 97 1.85 17.42 -2.21
CA ASP A 97 3.27 17.11 -2.28
C ASP A 97 3.47 15.61 -2.55
N SER A 98 2.66 14.74 -1.89
CA SER A 98 2.71 13.30 -2.11
C SER A 98 2.31 12.88 -3.51
N LEU A 99 1.27 13.48 -4.07
CA LEU A 99 0.83 13.22 -5.44
C LEU A 99 1.85 13.69 -6.49
N SER A 100 2.63 14.73 -6.20
CA SER A 100 3.65 15.24 -7.13
C SER A 100 4.91 14.37 -7.24
N GLU A 101 5.01 13.28 -6.49
CA GLU A 101 6.21 12.44 -6.48
C GLU A 101 6.33 11.49 -7.66
N SER A 102 5.22 10.93 -8.13
CA SER A 102 5.22 9.93 -9.20
C SER A 102 4.06 10.15 -10.18
N LEU A 103 4.39 10.26 -11.46
CA LEU A 103 3.40 10.35 -12.53
C LEU A 103 2.43 9.14 -12.49
N VAL A 104 2.98 7.93 -12.44
CA VAL A 104 2.17 6.70 -12.44
C VAL A 104 1.23 6.66 -11.23
N SER A 105 1.74 6.89 -10.01
CA SER A 105 0.89 6.86 -8.82
C SER A 105 -0.22 7.89 -8.89
N THR A 106 0.10 9.11 -9.33
CA THR A 106 -0.89 10.19 -9.44
C THR A 106 -1.96 9.88 -10.47
N HIS A 107 -1.58 9.32 -11.61
CA HIS A 107 -2.51 8.93 -12.67
C HIS A 107 -3.59 7.95 -12.17
N PHE A 108 -3.22 7.00 -11.31
CA PHE A 108 -4.17 6.04 -10.72
C PHE A 108 -5.00 6.62 -9.57
N GLU A 109 -4.58 7.75 -8.98
CA GLU A 109 -5.29 8.40 -7.88
C GLU A 109 -6.18 9.56 -8.35
N LEU A 110 -5.78 10.30 -9.38
CA LEU A 110 -6.47 11.50 -9.86
C LEU A 110 -6.66 11.46 -11.39
N MET A 111 -7.90 11.59 -11.82
CA MET A 111 -8.23 11.74 -13.24
C MET A 111 -7.74 13.07 -13.84
N ASN A 112 -7.63 14.13 -13.04
CA ASN A 112 -7.21 15.45 -13.49
C ASN A 112 -6.31 16.11 -12.43
N PRO A 113 -5.00 15.79 -12.39
CA PRO A 113 -4.07 16.36 -11.43
C PRO A 113 -3.87 17.86 -11.57
N GLU A 114 -4.01 18.43 -12.79
CA GLU A 114 -3.88 19.86 -13.03
C GLU A 114 -4.95 20.69 -12.30
N ALA A 115 -6.16 20.15 -12.14
CA ALA A 115 -7.22 20.79 -11.36
C ALA A 115 -6.83 20.98 -9.88
N PHE A 116 -5.86 20.21 -9.39
CA PHE A 116 -5.27 20.32 -8.05
C PHE A 116 -3.98 21.11 -8.05
N GLY A 117 -3.55 21.63 -9.21
CA GLY A 117 -2.32 22.41 -9.39
C GLY A 117 -1.06 21.53 -9.44
N ILE A 118 -1.21 20.24 -9.76
CA ILE A 118 -0.12 19.29 -9.96
C ILE A 118 0.15 19.22 -11.46
N THR A 119 1.29 19.79 -11.88
CA THR A 119 1.70 19.89 -13.29
C THR A 119 3.10 19.35 -13.55
N GLU A 120 3.81 18.99 -12.50
CA GLU A 120 5.18 18.45 -12.57
C GLU A 120 5.32 17.29 -11.58
N PHE A 121 6.04 16.25 -11.97
CA PHE A 121 6.32 15.07 -11.15
C PHE A 121 7.82 14.94 -10.88
N ALA A 122 8.18 14.50 -9.69
CA ALA A 122 9.59 14.29 -9.31
C ALA A 122 10.19 13.10 -10.07
N SER A 123 9.38 12.11 -10.38
CA SER A 123 9.77 10.88 -11.10
C SER A 123 8.59 10.34 -11.91
N ILE A 124 8.86 9.39 -12.80
CA ILE A 124 7.81 8.69 -13.55
C ILE A 124 7.20 7.55 -12.70
N TRP A 125 8.02 6.64 -12.23
CA TRP A 125 7.62 5.42 -11.51
C TRP A 125 7.72 5.49 -9.99
N GLY A 126 8.23 6.58 -9.44
CA GLY A 126 8.75 6.68 -8.09
C GLY A 126 10.24 6.37 -8.04
N GLU A 127 10.90 6.83 -6.98
CA GLU A 127 12.32 6.57 -6.81
C GLU A 127 12.56 5.25 -6.06
N VAL A 128 13.53 4.48 -6.51
CA VAL A 128 14.02 3.29 -5.82
C VAL A 128 15.29 3.67 -5.06
N ASN A 129 15.24 3.70 -3.74
CA ASN A 129 16.41 3.92 -2.92
C ASN A 129 17.06 2.60 -2.57
N TYR A 130 18.39 2.56 -2.67
CA TYR A 130 19.21 1.50 -2.12
C TYR A 130 20.49 2.11 -1.54
N GLY A 131 20.89 1.59 -0.38
CA GLY A 131 22.02 2.12 0.38
C GLY A 131 21.78 1.93 1.87
N GLU A 132 22.77 2.22 2.70
CA GLU A 132 22.65 2.09 4.15
C GLU A 132 22.13 3.37 4.83
N ASP A 133 22.18 4.48 4.13
CA ASP A 133 21.85 5.78 4.68
C ASP A 133 20.35 6.09 4.55
N THR A 134 19.61 5.85 5.62
CA THR A 134 18.20 6.22 5.76
C THR A 134 18.01 7.53 6.51
N SER A 135 19.08 8.29 6.74
CA SER A 135 19.06 9.48 7.61
C SER A 135 18.15 10.59 7.05
N GLU A 136 18.04 10.72 5.75
CA GLU A 136 17.18 11.71 5.11
C GLU A 136 15.70 11.36 5.35
N GLU A 137 15.28 10.11 5.10
CA GLU A 137 13.91 9.64 5.33
C GLU A 137 13.53 9.69 6.81
N GLU A 138 14.45 9.28 7.71
CA GLU A 138 14.23 9.43 9.15
C GLU A 138 14.07 10.91 9.57
N ALA A 139 14.87 11.80 9.00
CA ALA A 139 14.78 13.24 9.32
C ALA A 139 13.45 13.82 8.84
N MET A 140 12.96 13.41 7.68
CA MET A 140 11.67 13.84 7.14
C MET A 140 10.50 13.35 7.99
N ASN A 141 10.48 12.06 8.35
CA ASN A 141 9.46 11.52 9.24
C ASN A 141 9.46 12.24 10.61
N LYS A 142 10.63 12.54 11.15
CA LYS A 142 10.76 13.29 12.41
C LYS A 142 10.23 14.72 12.28
N GLU A 143 10.49 15.42 11.17
CA GLU A 143 9.98 16.77 10.94
C GLU A 143 8.46 16.76 10.72
N ALA A 144 7.91 15.78 9.99
CA ALA A 144 6.47 15.60 9.84
C ALA A 144 5.77 15.36 11.18
N ILE A 145 6.32 14.46 12.01
CA ILE A 145 5.83 14.22 13.37
C ILE A 145 5.90 15.50 14.24
N LYS A 146 6.96 16.26 14.12
CA LYS A 146 7.14 17.52 14.86
C LYS A 146 6.13 18.57 14.40
N THR A 147 5.90 18.69 13.10
CA THR A 147 4.89 19.61 12.54
C THR A 147 3.50 19.19 12.99
N LEU A 148 3.16 17.92 12.92
CA LEU A 148 1.87 17.40 13.39
C LEU A 148 1.67 17.71 14.89
N LYS A 149 2.69 17.49 15.73
CA LYS A 149 2.66 17.82 17.17
C LYS A 149 2.56 19.31 17.48
N SER A 150 2.81 20.20 16.53
CA SER A 150 2.64 21.65 16.72
C SER A 150 1.18 22.08 16.76
N PHE A 151 0.26 21.27 16.20
CA PHE A 151 -1.17 21.55 16.27
C PHE A 151 -1.74 21.21 17.64
N LYS A 152 -2.51 22.13 18.21
CA LYS A 152 -3.15 21.90 19.51
C LYS A 152 -4.30 20.92 19.35
N TYR A 153 -4.08 19.63 19.67
CA TYR A 153 -5.03 18.53 19.51
C TYR A 153 -6.44 18.83 20.02
N SER A 154 -6.58 19.45 21.23
CA SER A 154 -7.89 19.81 21.80
C SER A 154 -8.65 20.89 21.02
N SER A 155 -8.01 21.59 20.08
CA SER A 155 -8.63 22.58 19.20
C SER A 155 -9.18 21.98 17.92
N LEU A 156 -8.80 20.74 17.57
CA LEU A 156 -9.24 20.04 16.37
C LEU A 156 -10.68 19.52 16.51
N THR A 157 -11.40 19.39 15.40
CA THR A 157 -12.71 18.72 15.37
C THR A 157 -12.55 17.22 15.66
N TYR A 158 -13.66 16.51 15.85
CA TYR A 158 -13.65 15.06 16.02
C TYR A 158 -12.97 14.36 14.84
N GLU A 159 -13.35 14.74 13.62
CA GLU A 159 -12.81 14.20 12.38
C GLU A 159 -11.32 14.52 12.22
N GLN A 160 -10.93 15.76 12.48
CA GLN A 160 -9.52 16.17 12.43
C GLN A 160 -8.66 15.46 13.49
N GLN A 161 -9.22 15.16 14.66
CA GLN A 161 -8.52 14.36 15.67
C GLN A 161 -8.31 12.90 15.22
N LEU A 162 -9.30 12.31 14.57
CA LEU A 162 -9.12 10.96 13.96
C LEU A 162 -8.04 10.97 12.89
N THR A 163 -8.04 11.97 12.02
CA THR A 163 -7.00 12.14 11.00
C THR A 163 -5.62 12.35 11.63
N TYR A 164 -5.54 13.20 12.66
CA TYR A 164 -4.30 13.43 13.40
C TYR A 164 -3.75 12.13 14.02
N ASP A 165 -4.61 11.37 14.69
CA ASP A 165 -4.21 10.12 15.36
C ASP A 165 -3.77 9.07 14.34
N THR A 166 -4.48 8.96 13.22
CA THR A 166 -4.14 8.03 12.14
C THR A 166 -2.80 8.40 11.51
N LEU A 167 -2.61 9.68 11.17
CA LEU A 167 -1.37 10.18 10.57
C LEU A 167 -0.19 10.04 11.53
N MET A 168 -0.39 10.30 12.82
CA MET A 168 0.64 10.11 13.85
C MET A 168 1.07 8.65 13.94
N ALA A 169 0.11 7.73 14.02
CA ALA A 169 0.40 6.29 14.08
C ALA A 169 1.13 5.81 12.82
N TYR A 170 0.72 6.31 11.64
CA TYR A 170 1.37 6.02 10.37
C TYR A 170 2.82 6.50 10.36
N LEU A 171 3.09 7.77 10.69
CA LEU A 171 4.44 8.35 10.68
C LEU A 171 5.38 7.68 11.68
N GLU A 172 4.88 7.36 12.88
CA GLU A 172 5.66 6.63 13.89
C GLU A 172 6.02 5.23 13.40
N ASN A 173 5.07 4.51 12.77
CA ASN A 173 5.32 3.19 12.22
C ASN A 173 6.24 3.23 10.99
N SER A 174 6.09 4.22 10.11
CA SER A 174 6.99 4.44 8.97
C SER A 174 8.43 4.65 9.41
N THR A 175 8.63 5.44 10.50
CA THR A 175 9.97 5.63 11.09
C THR A 175 10.59 4.31 11.58
N ASP A 176 9.77 3.39 12.10
CA ASP A 176 10.26 2.06 12.48
C ASP A 176 10.59 1.18 11.26
N LEU A 177 9.77 1.25 10.19
CA LEU A 177 9.95 0.46 8.96
C LEU A 177 11.15 0.92 8.13
N THR A 178 11.42 2.23 8.08
CA THR A 178 12.56 2.80 7.33
C THR A 178 13.89 2.12 7.69
N LYS A 179 14.06 1.67 8.92
CA LYS A 179 15.27 0.97 9.38
C LYS A 179 15.48 -0.41 8.73
N TYR A 180 14.43 -1.01 8.19
CA TYR A 180 14.41 -2.39 7.70
C TYR A 180 13.93 -2.50 6.26
N TYR A 181 13.91 -1.39 5.49
CA TYR A 181 13.37 -1.38 4.14
C TYR A 181 14.02 -2.42 3.22
N TYR A 182 15.29 -2.76 3.45
CA TYR A 182 16.01 -3.80 2.72
C TYR A 182 15.53 -5.23 2.99
N TYR A 183 14.58 -5.44 3.91
CA TYR A 183 13.92 -6.73 4.08
C TYR A 183 12.75 -6.93 3.10
N SER A 184 12.26 -5.85 2.48
CA SER A 184 11.22 -5.94 1.46
C SER A 184 11.78 -6.45 0.14
N GLU A 185 11.11 -7.41 -0.49
CA GLU A 185 11.42 -7.91 -1.82
C GLU A 185 10.63 -7.11 -2.84
N VAL A 186 11.28 -6.61 -3.90
CA VAL A 186 10.63 -5.89 -5.02
C VAL A 186 10.21 -6.85 -6.13
N PHE A 187 10.87 -8.00 -6.22
CA PHE A 187 10.45 -9.13 -7.05
C PHE A 187 10.06 -10.29 -6.16
N SER A 188 8.94 -10.92 -6.43
CA SER A 188 8.51 -12.12 -5.72
C SER A 188 7.52 -12.93 -6.57
N PRO A 189 7.42 -14.26 -6.38
CA PRO A 189 6.48 -15.08 -7.14
C PRO A 189 5.01 -14.74 -6.93
N SER A 190 4.64 -14.13 -5.80
CA SER A 190 3.24 -13.85 -5.44
C SER A 190 2.78 -12.42 -5.74
N SER A 191 3.69 -11.46 -5.64
CA SER A 191 3.37 -10.03 -5.77
C SER A 191 4.68 -9.27 -6.00
N GLY A 192 5.21 -9.32 -7.20
CA GLY A 192 6.45 -8.61 -7.54
C GLY A 192 6.24 -7.71 -8.74
N THR A 193 7.11 -6.71 -8.87
CA THR A 193 7.02 -5.72 -9.95
C THR A 193 7.04 -6.35 -11.34
N GLN A 194 7.67 -7.53 -11.51
CA GLN A 194 7.64 -8.27 -12.77
C GLN A 194 6.23 -8.65 -13.22
N PHE A 195 5.31 -8.82 -12.27
CA PHE A 195 3.90 -9.11 -12.54
C PHE A 195 3.05 -7.84 -12.56
N GLU A 196 3.33 -6.90 -11.68
CA GLU A 196 2.55 -5.67 -11.52
C GLU A 196 2.75 -4.69 -12.70
N LEU A 197 3.95 -4.57 -13.23
CA LEU A 197 4.27 -3.61 -14.30
C LEU A 197 3.44 -3.82 -15.57
N PRO A 198 3.28 -5.05 -16.14
CA PRO A 198 2.39 -5.26 -17.28
C PRO A 198 0.93 -4.96 -16.97
N LEU A 199 0.50 -5.17 -15.71
CA LEU A 199 -0.86 -4.88 -15.26
C LEU A 199 -1.10 -3.36 -15.21
N ILE A 200 -0.17 -2.60 -14.62
CA ILE A 200 -0.20 -1.13 -14.60
C ILE A 200 -0.31 -0.59 -16.04
N LEU A 201 0.52 -1.12 -16.96
CA LEU A 201 0.48 -0.71 -18.37
C LEU A 201 -0.83 -1.09 -19.07
N SER A 202 -1.50 -2.15 -18.63
CA SER A 202 -2.80 -2.57 -19.19
C SER A 202 -3.97 -1.75 -18.65
N GLU A 203 -3.90 -1.32 -17.38
CA GLU A 203 -5.00 -0.64 -16.69
C GLU A 203 -4.89 0.90 -16.75
N TYR A 204 -3.90 1.43 -17.46
CA TYR A 204 -3.68 2.86 -17.61
C TYR A 204 -4.86 3.51 -18.35
N ALA A 205 -5.62 4.36 -17.68
CA ALA A 205 -6.80 5.00 -18.25
C ALA A 205 -6.42 6.17 -19.17
N LEU A 206 -7.16 6.37 -20.26
CA LEU A 206 -6.93 7.44 -21.21
C LEU A 206 -8.16 8.37 -21.23
N TYR A 207 -8.07 9.51 -20.58
CA TYR A 207 -9.14 10.50 -20.48
C TYR A 207 -8.99 11.60 -21.54
N ASP A 208 -7.73 11.92 -21.93
CA ASP A 208 -7.40 12.91 -22.98
C ASP A 208 -6.11 12.52 -23.71
N GLU A 209 -5.62 13.40 -24.61
CA GLU A 209 -4.42 13.14 -25.40
C GLU A 209 -3.13 13.25 -24.57
N ASP A 210 -3.14 14.00 -23.48
CA ASP A 210 -1.96 14.14 -22.61
C ASP A 210 -1.73 12.85 -21.82
N ASP A 211 -2.78 12.12 -21.40
CA ASP A 211 -2.65 10.78 -20.84
C ASP A 211 -1.96 9.80 -21.79
N ILE A 212 -2.20 9.91 -23.11
CA ILE A 212 -1.50 9.06 -24.08
C ILE A 212 -0.01 9.41 -24.13
N LYS A 213 0.34 10.70 -24.10
CA LYS A 213 1.75 11.15 -24.08
C LYS A 213 2.46 10.72 -22.80
N ASP A 214 1.76 10.84 -21.67
CA ASP A 214 2.25 10.36 -20.37
C ASP A 214 2.47 8.85 -20.38
N TYR A 215 1.53 8.08 -20.96
CA TYR A 215 1.69 6.64 -21.14
C TYR A 215 2.94 6.28 -21.97
N LEU A 216 3.22 7.03 -23.06
CA LEU A 216 4.43 6.81 -23.83
C LEU A 216 5.69 7.06 -22.98
N THR A 217 5.69 8.11 -22.16
CA THR A 217 6.79 8.42 -21.25
C THR A 217 6.97 7.33 -20.19
N VAL A 218 5.87 6.82 -19.64
CA VAL A 218 5.85 5.70 -18.70
C VAL A 218 6.46 4.44 -19.34
N LEU A 219 6.05 4.11 -20.58
CA LEU A 219 6.55 2.93 -21.27
C LEU A 219 8.02 3.08 -21.70
N GLU A 220 8.44 4.28 -22.13
CA GLU A 220 9.81 4.59 -22.49
C GLU A 220 10.78 4.43 -21.33
N SER A 221 10.36 4.79 -20.11
CA SER A 221 11.19 4.74 -18.89
C SER A 221 11.15 3.41 -18.13
N CYS A 222 10.41 2.41 -18.60
CA CYS A 222 10.21 1.16 -17.86
C CYS A 222 11.49 0.32 -17.72
N ASP A 223 12.42 0.41 -18.66
CA ASP A 223 13.72 -0.29 -18.60
C ASP A 223 14.64 0.35 -17.54
N GLU A 224 14.66 1.66 -17.44
CA GLU A 224 15.43 2.39 -16.43
C GLU A 224 14.87 2.10 -15.03
N TYR A 225 13.55 2.10 -14.87
CA TYR A 225 12.89 1.71 -13.64
C TYR A 225 13.21 0.26 -13.25
N MET A 226 13.08 -0.69 -14.17
CA MET A 226 13.41 -2.09 -13.92
C MET A 226 14.88 -2.27 -13.52
N ASN A 227 15.80 -1.52 -14.15
CA ASN A 227 17.22 -1.52 -13.79
C ASN A 227 17.46 -1.02 -12.36
N SER A 228 16.75 0.00 -11.90
CA SER A 228 16.87 0.49 -10.53
C SER A 228 16.44 -0.57 -9.50
N LEU A 229 15.38 -1.33 -9.81
CA LEU A 229 14.92 -2.45 -8.97
C LEU A 229 15.93 -3.61 -8.96
N ILE A 230 16.55 -3.90 -10.09
CA ILE A 230 17.63 -4.90 -10.19
C ILE A 230 18.82 -4.50 -9.31
N GLU A 231 19.24 -3.25 -9.34
CA GLU A 231 20.33 -2.76 -8.50
C GLU A 231 19.98 -2.84 -7.00
N TYR A 232 18.75 -2.54 -6.62
CA TYR A 232 18.25 -2.76 -5.27
C TYR A 232 18.35 -4.23 -4.85
N GLU A 233 17.93 -5.19 -5.68
CA GLU A 233 18.03 -6.62 -5.36
C GLU A 233 19.49 -7.08 -5.29
N LYS A 234 20.39 -6.57 -6.14
CA LYS A 234 21.84 -6.83 -6.03
C LYS A 234 22.40 -6.34 -4.70
N TRP A 235 21.99 -5.15 -4.28
CA TRP A 235 22.40 -4.60 -3.01
C TRP A 235 21.88 -5.44 -1.83
N ARG A 236 20.64 -5.90 -1.85
CA ARG A 236 20.09 -6.85 -0.88
C ARG A 236 20.86 -8.18 -0.86
N ALA A 237 21.15 -8.71 -2.04
CA ALA A 237 21.93 -9.94 -2.20
C ALA A 237 23.33 -9.82 -1.60
N ALA A 238 24.02 -8.69 -1.79
CA ALA A 238 25.32 -8.42 -1.20
C ALA A 238 25.31 -8.41 0.34
N LYS A 239 24.14 -8.16 0.95
CA LYS A 239 23.89 -8.25 2.40
C LYS A 239 23.40 -9.63 2.86
N GLY A 240 23.26 -10.58 1.94
CA GLY A 240 22.78 -11.92 2.26
C GLY A 240 21.25 -12.08 2.30
N TYR A 241 20.50 -11.08 1.91
CA TYR A 241 19.02 -11.06 1.91
C TYR A 241 18.41 -11.30 0.51
N ALA A 242 19.14 -11.95 -0.39
CA ALA A 242 18.58 -12.35 -1.68
C ALA A 242 17.33 -13.22 -1.50
N MET A 243 16.48 -13.24 -2.53
CA MET A 243 15.42 -14.24 -2.65
C MET A 243 16.02 -15.67 -2.58
N THR A 244 15.19 -16.66 -2.24
CA THR A 244 15.61 -18.06 -2.36
C THR A 244 15.84 -18.41 -3.84
N ASP A 245 16.72 -19.37 -4.12
CA ASP A 245 16.97 -19.82 -5.50
C ASP A 245 15.68 -20.26 -6.19
N LYS A 246 14.78 -20.91 -5.44
CA LYS A 246 13.46 -21.29 -5.97
C LYS A 246 12.63 -20.07 -6.34
N ALA A 247 12.57 -19.04 -5.49
CA ALA A 247 11.82 -17.83 -5.79
C ALA A 247 12.40 -17.08 -7.01
N ILE A 248 13.73 -17.07 -7.13
CA ILE A 248 14.41 -16.53 -8.33
C ILE A 248 13.98 -17.32 -9.58
N ASP A 249 13.97 -18.65 -9.52
CA ASP A 249 13.55 -19.48 -10.65
C ASP A 249 12.08 -19.25 -11.03
N ASP A 250 11.20 -19.14 -10.02
CA ASP A 250 9.78 -18.88 -10.25
C ASP A 250 9.57 -17.50 -10.91
N VAL A 251 10.27 -16.45 -10.47
CA VAL A 251 10.21 -15.11 -11.09
C VAL A 251 10.78 -15.11 -12.52
N ILE A 252 11.89 -15.81 -12.74
CA ILE A 252 12.44 -15.99 -14.11
C ILE A 252 11.42 -16.67 -15.02
N GLY A 253 10.77 -17.74 -14.54
CA GLY A 253 9.72 -18.42 -15.28
C GLY A 253 8.54 -17.51 -15.63
N GLN A 254 8.09 -16.68 -14.70
CA GLN A 254 7.04 -15.66 -14.96
C GLN A 254 7.48 -14.66 -16.05
N CYS A 255 8.73 -14.19 -15.99
CA CYS A 255 9.26 -13.32 -17.04
C CYS A 255 9.30 -14.04 -18.41
N GLU A 256 9.61 -15.35 -18.43
CA GLU A 256 9.59 -16.14 -19.66
C GLU A 256 8.17 -16.27 -20.23
N ASP A 257 7.18 -16.49 -19.39
CA ASP A 257 5.78 -16.57 -19.79
C ASP A 257 5.30 -15.24 -20.38
N ILE A 258 5.66 -14.08 -19.76
CA ILE A 258 5.35 -12.75 -20.27
C ILE A 258 5.99 -12.51 -21.65
N LEU A 259 7.21 -12.97 -21.84
CA LEU A 259 7.97 -12.81 -23.10
C LEU A 259 7.64 -13.85 -24.17
N ALA A 260 6.91 -14.92 -23.83
CA ALA A 260 6.56 -15.98 -24.79
C ALA A 260 5.57 -15.52 -25.87
N ALA A 261 4.78 -14.50 -25.60
CA ALA A 261 3.86 -13.91 -26.55
C ALA A 261 4.62 -13.12 -27.63
N THR A 262 4.13 -13.16 -28.86
CA THR A 262 4.70 -12.36 -29.98
C THR A 262 4.66 -10.86 -29.70
N GLU A 263 3.68 -10.43 -28.91
CA GLU A 263 3.48 -9.05 -28.45
C GLU A 263 2.99 -9.09 -27.01
N PRO A 264 3.53 -8.24 -26.13
CA PRO A 264 3.05 -8.16 -24.73
C PRO A 264 1.56 -7.84 -24.67
N ALA A 265 0.83 -8.50 -23.77
CA ALA A 265 -0.63 -8.38 -23.68
C ALA A 265 -1.13 -6.96 -23.50
N PHE A 266 -0.42 -6.12 -22.74
CA PHE A 266 -0.79 -4.73 -22.52
C PHE A 266 -0.85 -3.91 -23.82
N VAL A 267 -0.01 -4.25 -24.83
CA VAL A 267 -0.02 -3.53 -26.14
C VAL A 267 -1.36 -3.69 -26.86
N THR A 268 -1.95 -4.87 -26.77
CA THR A 268 -3.29 -5.12 -27.31
C THR A 268 -4.34 -4.32 -26.53
N VAL A 269 -4.30 -4.39 -25.19
CA VAL A 269 -5.28 -3.76 -24.31
C VAL A 269 -5.29 -2.23 -24.49
N ILE A 270 -4.11 -1.59 -24.45
CA ILE A 270 -4.01 -0.15 -24.60
C ILE A 270 -4.37 0.29 -26.03
N SER A 271 -4.06 -0.53 -27.04
CA SER A 271 -4.46 -0.26 -28.43
C SER A 271 -5.98 -0.24 -28.59
N GLU A 272 -6.69 -1.16 -27.93
CA GLU A 272 -8.17 -1.15 -27.90
C GLU A 272 -8.72 0.05 -27.14
N SER A 273 -8.03 0.54 -26.11
CA SER A 273 -8.39 1.75 -25.39
C SER A 273 -8.21 2.99 -26.27
N ILE A 274 -7.10 3.10 -27.01
CA ILE A 274 -6.87 4.16 -28.01
C ILE A 274 -7.95 4.16 -29.10
N ASP A 275 -8.38 2.98 -29.57
CA ASP A 275 -9.45 2.90 -30.58
C ASP A 275 -10.77 3.50 -30.09
N LYS A 276 -11.03 3.47 -28.80
CA LYS A 276 -12.24 4.04 -28.16
C LYS A 276 -12.15 5.55 -27.88
N CYS A 277 -10.95 6.15 -27.93
CA CYS A 277 -10.78 7.59 -27.72
C CYS A 277 -11.48 8.38 -28.84
N ASP A 278 -12.30 9.36 -28.49
CA ASP A 278 -13.01 10.25 -29.42
C ASP A 278 -12.35 11.64 -29.52
N PHE A 279 -11.35 11.92 -28.70
CA PHE A 279 -10.62 13.17 -28.62
C PHE A 279 -9.42 13.26 -29.60
N ILE A 280 -9.10 12.19 -30.33
CA ILE A 280 -8.02 12.12 -31.33
C ILE A 280 -8.53 11.51 -32.62
N ASP A 281 -7.92 11.90 -33.76
CA ASP A 281 -8.30 11.37 -35.09
C ASP A 281 -7.68 10.00 -35.41
N ASP A 282 -8.15 9.35 -36.48
CA ASP A 282 -7.69 7.99 -36.84
C ASP A 282 -6.20 7.95 -37.22
N THR A 283 -5.64 9.07 -37.70
CA THR A 283 -4.20 9.16 -38.02
C THR A 283 -3.39 9.15 -36.72
N ALA A 284 -3.80 9.94 -35.73
CA ALA A 284 -3.18 9.97 -34.40
C ALA A 284 -3.29 8.60 -33.71
N LYS A 285 -4.47 7.94 -33.73
CA LYS A 285 -4.64 6.58 -33.21
C LYS A 285 -3.65 5.60 -33.81
N THR A 286 -3.50 5.63 -35.14
CA THR A 286 -2.57 4.75 -35.86
C THR A 286 -1.12 4.98 -35.40
N ASN A 287 -0.72 6.27 -35.29
CA ASN A 287 0.62 6.66 -34.90
C ASN A 287 0.91 6.26 -33.45
N TYR A 288 0.00 6.54 -32.51
CA TYR A 288 0.19 6.19 -31.09
C TYR A 288 0.32 4.68 -30.89
N LYS A 289 -0.54 3.88 -31.54
CA LYS A 289 -0.45 2.41 -31.47
C LYS A 289 0.88 1.88 -32.04
N ALA A 290 1.37 2.45 -33.13
CA ALA A 290 2.66 2.08 -33.71
C ALA A 290 3.83 2.46 -32.76
N THR A 291 3.77 3.62 -32.13
CA THR A 291 4.78 4.08 -31.17
C THR A 291 4.80 3.18 -29.92
N ILE A 292 3.64 2.84 -29.36
CA ILE A 292 3.52 1.95 -28.20
C ILE A 292 4.13 0.58 -28.51
N LYS A 293 3.82 0.03 -29.67
CA LYS A 293 4.40 -1.24 -30.10
C LYS A 293 5.93 -1.17 -30.21
N GLN A 294 6.46 -0.08 -30.76
CA GLN A 294 7.90 0.12 -30.88
C GLN A 294 8.55 0.26 -29.52
N LEU A 295 7.98 1.06 -28.63
CA LEU A 295 8.50 1.23 -27.25
C LEU A 295 8.46 -0.08 -26.45
N ALA A 296 7.43 -0.91 -26.65
CA ALA A 296 7.40 -2.22 -26.02
C ALA A 296 8.58 -3.12 -26.50
N ILE A 297 8.94 -3.02 -27.77
CA ILE A 297 10.10 -3.76 -28.34
C ILE A 297 11.42 -3.18 -27.83
N ASP A 298 11.54 -1.86 -27.74
CA ASP A 298 12.80 -1.18 -27.45
C ASP A 298 13.11 -1.10 -25.95
N ASN A 299 12.08 -1.03 -25.08
CA ASN A 299 12.24 -0.82 -23.65
C ASN A 299 11.72 -1.99 -22.80
N PHE A 300 10.45 -2.41 -22.96
CA PHE A 300 9.84 -3.43 -22.10
C PHE A 300 10.49 -4.82 -22.28
N ILE A 301 10.58 -5.31 -23.51
CA ILE A 301 11.15 -6.63 -23.79
C ILE A 301 12.62 -6.73 -23.34
N PRO A 302 13.50 -5.75 -23.61
CA PRO A 302 14.87 -5.74 -23.10
C PRO A 302 14.94 -5.68 -21.57
N ALA A 303 14.07 -4.91 -20.91
CA ALA A 303 14.01 -4.82 -19.45
C ALA A 303 13.78 -6.20 -18.81
N TYR A 304 12.81 -6.97 -19.31
CA TYR A 304 12.52 -8.32 -18.81
C TYR A 304 13.61 -9.33 -19.12
N ASN A 305 14.23 -9.25 -20.28
CA ASN A 305 15.38 -10.11 -20.62
C ASN A 305 16.58 -9.80 -19.72
N ASN A 306 16.81 -8.52 -19.40
CA ASN A 306 17.84 -8.13 -18.46
C ASN A 306 17.50 -8.61 -17.05
N LEU A 307 16.27 -8.42 -16.57
CA LEU A 307 15.81 -8.90 -15.26
C LEU A 307 16.12 -10.38 -15.07
N LYS A 308 15.71 -11.24 -16.02
CA LYS A 308 16.01 -12.70 -16.00
C LYS A 308 17.51 -12.96 -15.83
N THR A 309 18.31 -12.27 -16.64
CA THR A 309 19.77 -12.46 -16.66
C THR A 309 20.40 -12.07 -15.34
N GLN A 310 20.00 -10.92 -14.80
CA GLN A 310 20.55 -10.40 -13.55
C GLN A 310 20.11 -11.22 -12.34
N LEU A 311 18.82 -11.59 -12.24
CA LEU A 311 18.34 -12.43 -11.15
C LEU A 311 19.04 -13.80 -11.11
N ALA A 312 19.30 -14.40 -12.26
CA ALA A 312 20.04 -15.67 -12.32
C ALA A 312 21.42 -15.58 -11.66
N THR A 313 22.08 -14.40 -11.68
CA THR A 313 23.39 -14.18 -11.04
C THR A 313 23.32 -14.10 -9.53
N LEU A 314 22.12 -13.88 -8.96
CA LEU A 314 21.91 -13.75 -7.51
C LEU A 314 21.68 -15.09 -6.82
N LYS A 315 21.54 -16.19 -7.55
CA LYS A 315 21.41 -17.51 -6.97
C LYS A 315 22.60 -17.87 -6.10
N GLY A 316 22.33 -18.51 -4.97
CA GLY A 316 23.35 -18.89 -3.98
C GLY A 316 23.91 -17.73 -3.15
N SER A 317 23.45 -16.50 -3.33
CA SER A 317 23.91 -15.34 -2.54
C SER A 317 23.14 -15.15 -1.23
N ARG A 318 22.01 -15.86 -1.04
CA ARG A 318 21.27 -15.82 0.21
C ARG A 318 22.05 -16.49 1.33
N SER A 319 22.34 -15.74 2.39
CA SER A 319 23.07 -16.25 3.56
C SER A 319 22.19 -16.50 4.78
N VAL A 320 20.95 -16.00 4.77
CA VAL A 320 19.98 -16.19 5.86
C VAL A 320 18.97 -17.26 5.45
N GLU A 321 18.94 -18.38 6.18
CA GLU A 321 17.95 -19.44 5.93
C GLU A 321 16.63 -19.18 6.66
N GLY A 322 15.53 -19.64 6.08
CA GLY A 322 14.20 -19.55 6.67
C GLY A 322 13.57 -18.17 6.52
N GLY A 323 12.65 -17.83 7.43
CA GLY A 323 11.86 -16.60 7.39
C GLY A 323 12.44 -15.48 8.26
N LEU A 324 11.66 -14.43 8.43
CA LEU A 324 12.02 -13.20 9.17
C LEU A 324 12.51 -13.44 10.58
N CYS A 325 12.11 -14.56 11.24
CA CYS A 325 12.59 -14.91 12.58
C CYS A 325 14.12 -15.16 12.66
N ASN A 326 14.77 -15.37 11.52
CA ASN A 326 16.22 -15.56 11.42
C ASN A 326 16.96 -14.30 10.95
N TYR A 327 16.24 -13.22 10.63
CA TYR A 327 16.82 -11.95 10.26
C TYR A 327 17.19 -11.16 11.50
N GLU A 328 18.23 -10.35 11.41
CA GLU A 328 18.58 -9.43 12.48
C GLU A 328 17.43 -8.46 12.77
N ASN A 329 16.91 -8.42 14.00
CA ASN A 329 15.71 -7.67 14.37
C ASN A 329 14.46 -8.00 13.52
N GLY A 330 14.37 -9.20 12.95
CA GLY A 330 13.24 -9.63 12.13
C GLY A 330 11.91 -9.65 12.89
N ASP A 331 11.93 -9.86 14.20
CA ASP A 331 10.79 -9.73 15.11
C ASP A 331 10.26 -8.29 15.19
N LYS A 332 11.15 -7.30 15.23
CA LYS A 332 10.77 -5.88 15.23
C LYS A 332 10.21 -5.44 13.88
N TYR A 333 10.86 -5.86 12.79
CA TYR A 333 10.35 -5.62 11.46
C TYR A 333 8.95 -6.23 11.26
N TYR A 334 8.78 -7.50 11.65
CA TYR A 334 7.48 -8.17 11.57
C TYR A 334 6.41 -7.45 12.39
N THR A 335 6.76 -6.95 13.58
CA THR A 335 5.84 -6.20 14.43
C THR A 335 5.44 -4.86 13.77
N ALA A 336 6.37 -4.16 13.12
CA ALA A 336 6.09 -2.94 12.40
C ALA A 336 5.21 -3.20 11.16
N LEU A 337 5.48 -4.28 10.40
CA LEU A 337 4.62 -4.72 9.30
C LEU A 337 3.20 -5.03 9.77
N LEU A 338 3.04 -5.78 10.87
CA LEU A 338 1.71 -6.07 11.42
C LEU A 338 0.94 -4.79 11.78
N ARG A 339 1.61 -3.80 12.39
CA ARG A 339 0.98 -2.51 12.69
C ARG A 339 0.51 -1.80 11.42
N GLN A 340 1.30 -1.86 10.35
CA GLN A 340 0.94 -1.26 9.07
C GLN A 340 -0.29 -1.94 8.45
N TYR A 341 -0.31 -3.27 8.38
CA TYR A 341 -1.37 -4.01 7.70
C TYR A 341 -2.65 -4.14 8.54
N VAL A 342 -2.52 -4.25 9.86
CA VAL A 342 -3.67 -4.47 10.76
C VAL A 342 -4.21 -3.16 11.34
N GLY A 343 -3.43 -2.06 11.28
CA GLY A 343 -3.80 -0.78 11.87
C GLY A 343 -3.95 -0.83 13.40
N SER A 344 -3.27 -1.77 14.06
CA SER A 344 -3.38 -2.00 15.51
C SER A 344 -2.02 -1.92 16.19
N PRO A 345 -1.91 -1.27 17.36
CA PRO A 345 -0.69 -1.25 18.15
C PRO A 345 -0.39 -2.58 18.86
N LYS A 346 -1.29 -3.56 18.78
CA LYS A 346 -1.15 -4.86 19.43
C LYS A 346 0.06 -5.62 18.88
N ASN A 347 0.74 -6.35 19.77
CA ASN A 347 1.81 -7.24 19.36
C ASN A 347 1.25 -8.55 18.74
N PRO A 348 2.10 -9.39 18.10
CA PRO A 348 1.63 -10.62 17.43
C PRO A 348 0.84 -11.55 18.33
N ARG A 349 1.24 -11.72 19.60
CA ARG A 349 0.54 -12.60 20.55
C ARG A 349 -0.84 -12.06 20.93
N GLU A 350 -0.96 -10.76 21.15
CA GLU A 350 -2.24 -10.11 21.43
C GLU A 350 -3.19 -10.20 20.24
N LEU A 351 -2.66 -10.14 19.00
CA LEU A 351 -3.45 -10.33 17.79
C LEU A 351 -3.93 -11.78 17.64
N ILE A 352 -3.06 -12.76 17.93
CA ILE A 352 -3.44 -14.19 17.92
C ILE A 352 -4.56 -14.42 18.94
N ASN A 353 -4.42 -13.94 20.17
CA ASN A 353 -5.44 -14.09 21.19
C ASN A 353 -6.79 -13.46 20.75
N ALA A 354 -6.75 -12.26 20.14
CA ALA A 354 -7.96 -11.61 19.66
C ALA A 354 -8.63 -12.38 18.50
N ILE A 355 -7.82 -12.99 17.61
CA ILE A 355 -8.33 -13.86 16.53
C ILE A 355 -8.96 -15.12 17.11
N ASP A 356 -8.30 -15.76 18.08
CA ASP A 356 -8.81 -16.97 18.72
C ASP A 356 -10.14 -16.71 19.46
N GLU A 357 -10.24 -15.59 20.20
CA GLU A 357 -11.47 -15.16 20.85
C GLU A 357 -12.61 -14.91 19.83
N ALA A 358 -12.30 -14.21 18.73
CA ALA A 358 -13.27 -13.94 17.68
C ALA A 358 -13.72 -15.23 16.98
N LEU A 359 -12.77 -16.13 16.68
CA LEU A 359 -13.06 -17.43 16.06
C LEU A 359 -13.96 -18.27 16.97
N TYR A 360 -13.57 -18.41 18.26
CA TYR A 360 -14.37 -19.15 19.24
C TYR A 360 -15.79 -18.56 19.39
N GLY A 361 -15.91 -17.24 19.47
CA GLY A 361 -17.20 -16.55 19.53
C GLY A 361 -18.05 -16.80 18.29
N ASN A 362 -17.46 -16.82 17.09
CA ASN A 362 -18.18 -17.09 15.86
C ASN A 362 -18.62 -18.57 15.76
N VAL A 363 -17.75 -19.51 16.16
CA VAL A 363 -18.11 -20.94 16.23
C VAL A 363 -19.27 -21.16 17.20
N LEU A 364 -19.23 -20.51 18.36
CA LEU A 364 -20.32 -20.60 19.34
C LEU A 364 -21.63 -20.02 18.79
N ARG A 365 -21.58 -18.85 18.13
CA ARG A 365 -22.76 -18.27 17.47
C ARG A 365 -23.31 -19.17 16.37
N ALA A 366 -22.47 -19.72 15.53
CA ALA A 366 -22.87 -20.69 14.50
C ALA A 366 -23.57 -21.92 15.13
N SER A 367 -22.97 -22.49 16.17
CA SER A 367 -23.55 -23.64 16.90
C SER A 367 -24.93 -23.33 17.49
N LEU A 368 -25.12 -22.11 18.02
CA LEU A 368 -26.40 -21.65 18.54
C LEU A 368 -27.46 -21.49 17.43
N ILE A 369 -27.06 -21.02 16.25
CA ILE A 369 -27.97 -20.93 15.08
C ILE A 369 -28.36 -22.32 14.62
N TYR A 370 -27.41 -23.23 14.44
CA TYR A 370 -27.68 -24.62 14.06
C TYR A 370 -28.59 -25.36 15.06
N SER A 371 -28.42 -25.11 16.37
CA SER A 371 -29.25 -25.71 17.38
C SER A 371 -30.72 -25.24 17.36
N LYS A 372 -30.98 -24.06 16.76
CA LYS A 372 -32.33 -23.47 16.66
C LYS A 372 -33.04 -23.79 15.35
N ASP A 373 -32.31 -24.08 14.29
CA ASP A 373 -32.84 -24.30 12.94
C ASP A 373 -32.01 -25.38 12.21
N ASN A 374 -32.48 -26.65 12.33
CA ASN A 374 -31.80 -27.76 11.66
C ASN A 374 -31.91 -27.71 10.12
N GLU A 375 -32.86 -26.95 9.56
CA GLU A 375 -32.98 -26.78 8.11
C GLU A 375 -31.87 -25.90 7.51
N ILE A 376 -31.20 -25.08 8.32
CA ILE A 376 -30.07 -24.25 7.84
C ILE A 376 -28.93 -25.15 7.36
N TYR A 377 -28.71 -26.30 8.00
CA TYR A 377 -27.66 -27.25 7.60
C TYR A 377 -27.92 -27.76 6.17
N ASP A 378 -29.14 -28.19 5.89
CA ASP A 378 -29.53 -28.68 4.56
C ASP A 378 -29.42 -27.59 3.47
N LYS A 379 -29.64 -26.33 3.84
CA LYS A 379 -29.51 -25.18 2.92
C LYS A 379 -28.05 -24.79 2.62
N LEU A 380 -27.13 -25.06 3.57
CA LEU A 380 -25.69 -24.76 3.38
C LEU A 380 -24.96 -25.90 2.65
N GLU A 381 -25.44 -27.15 2.73
CA GLU A 381 -24.90 -28.27 1.96
C GLU A 381 -25.51 -28.38 0.55
N GLY A 382 -26.56 -27.62 0.26
CA GLY A 382 -27.11 -27.53 -1.10
C GLY A 382 -26.22 -26.72 -2.04
N PRO A 383 -26.37 -26.90 -3.37
CA PRO A 383 -25.64 -26.07 -4.32
C PRO A 383 -25.98 -24.60 -4.06
N LEU A 384 -24.94 -23.80 -3.77
CA LEU A 384 -25.08 -22.35 -3.68
C LEU A 384 -25.54 -21.83 -5.04
N ASN A 385 -26.83 -21.53 -5.15
CA ASN A 385 -27.36 -20.82 -6.32
C ASN A 385 -26.96 -19.34 -6.18
N TYR A 386 -25.91 -18.97 -6.89
CA TYR A 386 -25.50 -17.59 -7.10
C TYR A 386 -26.42 -16.92 -8.12
#